data_6e4f582880e0e7f0b49a165ebd2b4177
#
_entry.id   6e4f582880e0e7f0b49a165ebd2b4177
#
_cell.length_a   1.000
_cell.length_b   1.000
_cell.length_c   1.000
_cell.angle_alpha   90.00
_cell.angle_beta   90.00
_cell.angle_gamma   90.00
#
_symmetry.space_group_name_H-M   'P 1'
#
loop_
_entity.id
_entity.type
_entity.pdbx_description
1 polymer ?
#
loop_
_entity_poly.entity_id
_entity_poly.type
_entity_poly.pdbx_seq_one_letter_code
_entity_poly.pdbx_strand_id
1 'polypeptide(L)'
;MKKLFPILFLLLSQSLIAQKPCSLPVFRQFDFWIGNWEAFATNGKKAGDSKISVMLDSCVILEEWTSASSQQGLTYSGKSFNMYNVATRQWQQTWVDNTGNTTEFLRGTGSDGKIVYYADKVMDPKGKNFMRRLTFTKLSNDKVRQFGERSDDDGKTWTAEYDLEYRRKK
;
A
#
# COMPACT_ATOMS: atom_id res chain seq x y z
N MET A 1 27.90 -64.33 28.94
CA MET A 1 28.27 -62.90 29.15
C MET A 1 27.67 -62.10 27.99
N LYS A 2 26.53 -61.40 28.22
CA LYS A 2 25.86 -60.59 27.19
C LYS A 2 26.43 -59.17 27.28
N LYS A 3 27.09 -58.71 26.19
CA LYS A 3 27.60 -57.35 26.10
C LYS A 3 26.44 -56.42 25.74
N LEU A 4 26.05 -55.50 26.65
CA LEU A 4 25.16 -54.38 26.35
C LEU A 4 25.97 -53.31 25.59
N PHE A 5 25.54 -52.97 24.38
CA PHE A 5 26.03 -51.79 23.64
C PHE A 5 25.17 -50.59 24.02
N PRO A 6 25.73 -49.48 24.52
CA PRO A 6 24.95 -48.29 24.78
C PRO A 6 24.63 -47.61 23.44
N ILE A 7 23.33 -47.46 23.13
CA ILE A 7 22.87 -46.64 22.00
C ILE A 7 22.94 -45.19 22.46
N LEU A 8 23.91 -44.46 21.92
CA LEU A 8 24.07 -43.01 22.11
C LEU A 8 23.04 -42.28 21.23
N PHE A 9 21.95 -41.81 21.86
CA PHE A 9 20.95 -40.98 21.18
C PHE A 9 21.55 -39.56 20.98
N LEU A 10 21.99 -39.24 19.76
CA LEU A 10 22.38 -37.87 19.37
C LEU A 10 21.11 -37.06 19.20
N LEU A 11 20.75 -36.21 20.19
CA LEU A 11 19.71 -35.19 20.08
C LEU A 11 20.24 -34.09 19.16
N LEU A 12 19.87 -34.13 17.87
CA LEU A 12 20.02 -32.98 16.96
C LEU A 12 19.07 -31.88 17.43
N SER A 13 19.58 -30.90 18.15
CA SER A 13 18.90 -29.64 18.41
C SER A 13 18.74 -28.89 17.08
N GLN A 14 17.58 -29.00 16.43
CA GLN A 14 17.23 -28.13 15.31
C GLN A 14 16.94 -26.74 15.88
N SER A 15 17.84 -25.80 15.65
CA SER A 15 17.59 -24.39 15.90
C SER A 15 16.47 -23.95 14.97
N LEU A 16 15.24 -23.82 15.49
CA LEU A 16 14.14 -23.16 14.79
C LEU A 16 14.53 -21.69 14.64
N ILE A 17 15.03 -21.33 13.46
CA ILE A 17 15.21 -19.92 13.11
C ILE A 17 13.80 -19.36 13.00
N ALA A 18 13.38 -18.56 14.00
CA ALA A 18 12.10 -17.87 13.95
C ALA A 18 12.05 -17.01 12.69
N GLN A 19 11.07 -17.24 11.83
CA GLN A 19 10.90 -16.47 10.62
C GLN A 19 10.64 -15.00 11.00
N LYS A 20 11.40 -14.09 10.39
CA LYS A 20 11.23 -12.65 10.62
C LYS A 20 9.77 -12.25 10.27
N PRO A 21 9.09 -11.47 11.13
CA PRO A 21 7.76 -10.97 10.81
C PRO A 21 7.70 -10.32 9.43
N CYS A 22 6.57 -10.46 8.74
CA CYS A 22 6.28 -9.84 7.43
C CYS A 22 7.34 -10.10 6.33
N SER A 23 8.06 -11.24 6.40
CA SER A 23 9.07 -11.62 5.40
C SER A 23 8.52 -12.48 4.26
N LEU A 24 7.27 -12.95 4.34
CA LEU A 24 6.66 -13.74 3.27
C LEU A 24 6.52 -12.90 1.97
N PRO A 25 6.58 -13.54 0.79
CA PRO A 25 6.49 -12.84 -0.49
C PRO A 25 5.27 -11.92 -0.63
N VAL A 26 4.14 -12.27 -0.03
CA VAL A 26 2.92 -11.45 -0.07
C VAL A 26 3.13 -10.05 0.53
N PHE A 27 3.98 -9.90 1.57
CA PHE A 27 4.28 -8.59 2.15
C PHE A 27 5.20 -7.73 1.25
N ARG A 28 5.84 -8.35 0.24
CA ARG A 28 6.77 -7.69 -0.68
C ARG A 28 6.13 -7.27 -2.00
N GLN A 29 4.85 -7.63 -2.21
CA GLN A 29 4.14 -7.32 -3.46
C GLN A 29 4.06 -5.82 -3.77
N PHE A 30 4.14 -4.94 -2.77
CA PHE A 30 4.08 -3.49 -2.96
C PHE A 30 5.44 -2.79 -2.84
N ASP A 31 6.53 -3.53 -2.69
CA ASP A 31 7.89 -2.96 -2.56
C ASP A 31 8.34 -2.16 -3.79
N PHE A 32 7.71 -2.37 -4.94
CA PHE A 32 8.00 -1.60 -6.15
C PHE A 32 7.72 -0.10 -6.01
N TRP A 33 6.93 0.31 -5.00
CA TRP A 33 6.62 1.70 -4.73
C TRP A 33 7.57 2.35 -3.73
N ILE A 34 8.41 1.60 -3.01
CA ILE A 34 9.37 2.15 -2.04
C ILE A 34 10.35 3.10 -2.71
N GLY A 35 10.55 4.30 -2.12
CA GLY A 35 11.50 5.30 -2.61
C GLY A 35 11.00 6.73 -2.51
N ASN A 36 11.73 7.66 -3.14
CA ASN A 36 11.35 9.07 -3.23
C ASN A 36 10.85 9.37 -4.63
N TRP A 37 9.72 10.06 -4.72
CA TRP A 37 9.00 10.25 -5.96
C TRP A 37 8.55 11.69 -6.16
N GLU A 38 8.47 12.10 -7.42
CA GLU A 38 7.67 13.22 -7.89
C GLU A 38 6.45 12.66 -8.62
N ALA A 39 5.26 13.13 -8.27
CA ALA A 39 4.02 12.72 -8.90
C ALA A 39 3.54 13.78 -9.90
N PHE A 40 3.11 13.35 -11.08
CA PHE A 40 2.65 14.19 -12.17
C PHE A 40 1.24 13.78 -12.59
N ALA A 41 0.37 14.77 -12.80
CA ALA A 41 -0.94 14.57 -13.40
C ALA A 41 -0.82 14.28 -14.92
N THR A 42 -1.90 13.83 -15.54
CA THR A 42 -1.96 13.47 -16.98
C THR A 42 -1.63 14.65 -17.91
N ASN A 43 -1.84 15.89 -17.45
CA ASN A 43 -1.47 17.10 -18.20
C ASN A 43 0.01 17.50 -18.03
N GLY A 44 0.83 16.65 -17.41
CA GLY A 44 2.26 16.87 -17.18
C GLY A 44 2.60 17.83 -16.03
N LYS A 45 1.62 18.40 -15.32
CA LYS A 45 1.90 19.26 -14.17
C LYS A 45 2.28 18.40 -12.97
N LYS A 46 3.30 18.86 -12.23
CA LYS A 46 3.66 18.24 -10.94
C LYS A 46 2.51 18.40 -9.96
N ALA A 47 2.03 17.28 -9.42
CA ALA A 47 0.98 17.22 -8.41
C ALA A 47 1.56 17.30 -6.99
N GLY A 48 2.71 16.68 -6.76
CA GLY A 48 3.34 16.65 -5.44
C GLY A 48 4.61 15.83 -5.38
N ASP A 49 5.10 15.71 -4.17
CA ASP A 49 6.22 14.86 -3.77
C ASP A 49 5.73 13.78 -2.82
N SER A 50 6.29 12.58 -2.94
CA SER A 50 5.96 11.48 -2.05
C SER A 50 7.22 10.72 -1.65
N LYS A 51 7.32 10.44 -0.35
CA LYS A 51 8.35 9.55 0.20
C LYS A 51 7.68 8.27 0.67
N ILE A 52 8.13 7.14 0.15
CA ILE A 52 7.61 5.81 0.49
C ILE A 52 8.67 5.04 1.23
N SER A 53 8.37 4.61 2.43
CA SER A 53 9.30 3.88 3.29
C SER A 53 8.63 2.67 3.95
N VAL A 54 9.44 1.74 4.45
CA VAL A 54 8.95 0.62 5.26
C VAL A 54 9.10 0.93 6.73
N MET A 55 8.17 0.46 7.55
CA MET A 55 8.19 0.58 9.00
C MET A 55 7.68 -0.70 9.66
N LEU A 56 7.79 -0.79 11.00
CA LEU A 56 7.33 -1.92 11.80
C LEU A 56 7.87 -3.27 11.26
N ASP A 57 9.21 -3.39 11.19
CA ASP A 57 9.89 -4.59 10.69
C ASP A 57 9.43 -5.02 9.28
N SER A 58 9.14 -4.05 8.44
CA SER A 58 8.68 -4.22 7.07
C SER A 58 7.24 -4.74 6.92
N CYS A 59 6.42 -4.62 7.97
CA CYS A 59 5.00 -4.99 7.92
C CYS A 59 4.11 -3.90 7.32
N VAL A 60 4.57 -2.64 7.32
CA VAL A 60 3.82 -1.49 6.83
C VAL A 60 4.66 -0.69 5.83
N ILE A 61 4.04 -0.30 4.74
CA ILE A 61 4.57 0.67 3.78
C ILE A 61 3.89 2.01 4.07
N LEU A 62 4.69 3.00 4.47
CA LEU A 62 4.26 4.35 4.78
C LEU A 62 4.50 5.25 3.57
N GLU A 63 3.47 5.98 3.15
CA GLU A 63 3.61 7.14 2.28
C GLU A 63 3.56 8.43 3.08
N GLU A 64 4.41 9.39 2.72
CA GLU A 64 4.39 10.77 3.18
C GLU A 64 4.25 11.67 1.95
N TRP A 65 3.04 12.19 1.73
CA TRP A 65 2.68 13.03 0.59
C TRP A 65 2.71 14.51 0.92
N THR A 66 3.17 15.32 -0.03
CA THR A 66 3.04 16.79 0.01
C THR A 66 2.72 17.31 -1.37
N SER A 67 1.65 18.10 -1.51
CA SER A 67 1.25 18.72 -2.78
C SER A 67 2.26 19.77 -3.26
N ALA A 68 2.42 19.88 -4.58
CA ALA A 68 3.33 20.84 -5.20
C ALA A 68 2.87 22.30 -5.10
N SER A 69 1.58 22.52 -4.84
CA SER A 69 0.99 23.86 -4.72
C SER A 69 0.15 23.98 -3.45
N SER A 70 0.08 25.19 -2.92
CA SER A 70 -0.82 25.55 -1.83
C SER A 70 -2.13 26.08 -2.37
N GLN A 71 -3.24 25.79 -1.68
CA GLN A 71 -4.56 26.36 -1.92
C GLN A 71 -5.01 27.11 -0.67
N GLN A 72 -5.38 28.36 -0.82
CA GLN A 72 -5.80 29.24 0.29
C GLN A 72 -4.80 29.27 1.47
N GLY A 73 -3.49 29.23 1.16
CA GLY A 73 -2.43 29.24 2.17
C GLY A 73 -2.13 27.87 2.81
N LEU A 74 -2.90 26.82 2.50
CA LEU A 74 -2.68 25.46 2.98
C LEU A 74 -1.96 24.63 1.90
N THR A 75 -0.79 24.08 2.24
CA THR A 75 -0.18 23.01 1.47
C THR A 75 -0.78 21.68 1.90
N TYR A 76 -1.58 21.08 1.02
CA TYR A 76 -2.19 19.79 1.30
C TYR A 76 -1.12 18.72 1.49
N SER A 77 -1.22 17.97 2.57
CA SER A 77 -0.32 16.88 2.89
C SER A 77 -1.06 15.76 3.60
N GLY A 78 -0.54 14.53 3.48
CA GLY A 78 -1.14 13.39 4.12
C GLY A 78 -0.18 12.21 4.19
N LYS A 79 -0.66 11.17 4.86
CA LYS A 79 0.07 9.91 4.99
C LYS A 79 -0.84 8.74 4.67
N SER A 80 -0.31 7.72 4.01
CA SER A 80 -1.01 6.45 3.89
C SER A 80 -0.22 5.33 4.56
N PHE A 81 -0.95 4.47 5.27
CA PHE A 81 -0.42 3.24 5.87
C PHE A 81 -0.94 2.07 5.05
N ASN A 82 -0.03 1.35 4.42
CA ASN A 82 -0.35 0.23 3.54
C ASN A 82 0.17 -1.06 4.17
N MET A 83 -0.69 -2.05 4.36
CA MET A 83 -0.32 -3.30 5.03
C MET A 83 -1.07 -4.49 4.45
N TYR A 84 -0.44 -5.65 4.51
CA TYR A 84 -1.13 -6.92 4.26
C TYR A 84 -1.68 -7.47 5.58
N ASN A 85 -3.00 -7.55 5.68
CA ASN A 85 -3.68 -8.11 6.85
C ASN A 85 -3.74 -9.63 6.72
N VAL A 86 -3.02 -10.36 7.60
CA VAL A 86 -2.94 -11.82 7.56
C VAL A 86 -4.27 -12.51 7.90
N ALA A 87 -5.11 -11.87 8.73
CA ALA A 87 -6.38 -12.46 9.13
C ALA A 87 -7.40 -12.45 7.99
N THR A 88 -7.47 -11.34 7.23
CA THR A 88 -8.37 -11.20 6.07
C THR A 88 -7.73 -11.65 4.76
N ARG A 89 -6.40 -11.84 4.74
CA ARG A 89 -5.58 -12.12 3.54
C ARG A 89 -5.74 -11.05 2.45
N GLN A 90 -5.80 -9.79 2.87
CA GLN A 90 -6.00 -8.66 1.98
C GLN A 90 -5.01 -7.55 2.25
N TRP A 91 -4.64 -6.83 1.21
CA TRP A 91 -4.00 -5.54 1.33
C TRP A 91 -5.01 -4.50 1.82
N GLN A 92 -4.58 -3.64 2.73
CA GLN A 92 -5.38 -2.56 3.29
C GLN A 92 -4.59 -1.26 3.25
N GLN A 93 -5.30 -0.13 3.06
CA GLN A 93 -4.73 1.19 3.13
C GLN A 93 -5.62 2.09 3.99
N THR A 94 -5.00 2.85 4.89
CA THR A 94 -5.62 3.99 5.55
C THR A 94 -4.89 5.25 5.14
N TRP A 95 -5.61 6.20 4.55
CA TRP A 95 -5.14 7.55 4.25
C TRP A 95 -5.63 8.52 5.30
N VAL A 96 -4.76 9.43 5.75
CA VAL A 96 -5.10 10.56 6.63
C VAL A 96 -4.45 11.82 6.09
N ASP A 97 -5.10 13.00 6.24
CA ASP A 97 -4.58 14.25 5.72
C ASP A 97 -4.74 15.43 6.68
N ASN A 98 -4.07 16.53 6.37
CA ASN A 98 -4.05 17.75 7.19
C ASN A 98 -5.32 18.61 7.06
N THR A 99 -6.37 18.11 6.40
CA THR A 99 -7.72 18.70 6.43
C THR A 99 -8.65 17.97 7.41
N GLY A 100 -8.12 16.92 8.09
CA GLY A 100 -8.87 16.12 9.04
C GLY A 100 -9.70 15.01 8.39
N ASN A 101 -9.49 14.73 7.10
CA ASN A 101 -10.16 13.64 6.41
C ASN A 101 -9.39 12.33 6.54
N THR A 102 -10.13 11.23 6.47
CA THR A 102 -9.58 9.88 6.34
C THR A 102 -10.29 9.13 5.22
N THR A 103 -9.56 8.22 4.58
CA THR A 103 -10.14 7.26 3.63
C THR A 103 -9.58 5.88 3.93
N GLU A 104 -10.47 4.89 4.07
CA GLU A 104 -10.10 3.52 4.36
C GLU A 104 -10.41 2.62 3.15
N PHE A 105 -9.42 1.85 2.76
CA PHE A 105 -9.53 0.79 1.76
C PHE A 105 -9.26 -0.53 2.47
N LEU A 106 -10.32 -1.21 2.90
CA LEU A 106 -10.22 -2.40 3.73
C LEU A 106 -10.12 -3.70 2.92
N ARG A 107 -10.33 -3.63 1.61
CA ARG A 107 -10.28 -4.78 0.70
C ARG A 107 -9.30 -4.51 -0.44
N GLY A 108 -8.25 -5.31 -0.52
CA GLY A 108 -7.25 -5.13 -1.55
C GLY A 108 -6.58 -6.44 -1.94
N THR A 109 -6.17 -6.52 -3.19
CA THR A 109 -5.43 -7.63 -3.77
C THR A 109 -4.11 -7.15 -4.34
N GLY A 110 -3.07 -7.97 -4.18
CA GLY A 110 -1.75 -7.73 -4.75
C GLY A 110 -1.39 -8.83 -5.74
N SER A 111 -0.68 -8.43 -6.77
CA SER A 111 -0.01 -9.32 -7.70
C SER A 111 1.35 -8.71 -8.05
N ASP A 112 2.17 -9.37 -8.89
CA ASP A 112 3.45 -8.82 -9.30
C ASP A 112 3.25 -7.48 -10.04
N GLY A 113 3.80 -6.42 -9.44
CA GLY A 113 3.73 -5.06 -9.98
C GLY A 113 2.37 -4.36 -9.92
N LYS A 114 1.37 -4.91 -9.20
CA LYS A 114 0.06 -4.27 -9.09
C LYS A 114 -0.59 -4.48 -7.74
N ILE A 115 -1.14 -3.39 -7.15
CA ILE A 115 -2.02 -3.44 -5.98
C ILE A 115 -3.34 -2.75 -6.34
N VAL A 116 -4.45 -3.37 -5.98
CA VAL A 116 -5.79 -2.79 -6.17
C VAL A 116 -6.50 -2.79 -4.83
N TYR A 117 -7.02 -1.64 -4.44
CA TYR A 117 -7.76 -1.43 -3.21
C TYR A 117 -9.22 -1.04 -3.51
N TYR A 118 -10.13 -1.45 -2.63
CA TYR A 118 -11.54 -1.05 -2.65
C TYR A 118 -11.93 -0.51 -1.28
N ALA A 119 -12.48 0.71 -1.27
CA ALA A 119 -13.16 1.25 -0.10
C ALA A 119 -14.56 0.68 0.02
N ASP A 120 -15.08 0.63 1.23
CA ASP A 120 -16.49 0.33 1.44
C ASP A 120 -17.36 1.49 0.96
N LYS A 121 -18.66 1.21 0.80
CA LYS A 121 -19.65 2.21 0.42
C LYS A 121 -19.77 3.26 1.51
N VAL A 122 -19.59 4.52 1.13
CA VAL A 122 -19.76 5.67 2.01
C VAL A 122 -20.79 6.63 1.43
N MET A 123 -21.34 7.51 2.28
CA MET A 123 -22.30 8.53 1.87
C MET A 123 -21.58 9.88 1.80
N ASP A 124 -21.80 10.62 0.72
CA ASP A 124 -21.33 11.99 0.59
C ASP A 124 -22.21 12.98 1.38
N PRO A 125 -21.79 14.24 1.57
CA PRO A 125 -22.59 15.24 2.28
C PRO A 125 -23.98 15.53 1.66
N LYS A 126 -24.21 15.12 0.41
CA LYS A 126 -25.51 15.24 -0.27
C LYS A 126 -26.39 14.01 -0.10
N GLY A 127 -25.97 13.04 0.69
CA GLY A 127 -26.70 11.80 0.95
C GLY A 127 -26.58 10.74 -0.15
N LYS A 128 -25.66 10.91 -1.12
CA LYS A 128 -25.45 9.94 -2.19
C LYS A 128 -24.37 8.93 -1.81
N ASN A 129 -24.69 7.66 -1.96
CA ASN A 129 -23.70 6.59 -1.76
C ASN A 129 -22.69 6.54 -2.90
N PHE A 130 -21.44 6.23 -2.57
CA PHE A 130 -20.39 5.99 -3.55
C PHE A 130 -19.35 4.99 -3.02
N MET A 131 -18.56 4.44 -3.92
CA MET A 131 -17.41 3.58 -3.63
C MET A 131 -16.16 4.15 -4.29
N ARG A 132 -15.00 3.83 -3.75
CA ARG A 132 -13.70 4.17 -4.36
C ARG A 132 -12.90 2.91 -4.67
N ARG A 133 -12.13 2.98 -5.75
CA ARG A 133 -11.10 2.02 -6.12
C ARG A 133 -9.79 2.76 -6.33
N LEU A 134 -8.72 2.20 -5.80
CA LEU A 134 -7.38 2.77 -5.93
C LEU A 134 -6.45 1.69 -6.48
N THR A 135 -5.78 1.98 -7.59
CA THR A 135 -4.88 1.04 -8.26
C THR A 135 -3.48 1.61 -8.35
N PHE A 136 -2.50 0.87 -7.87
CA PHE A 136 -1.08 1.11 -8.12
C PHE A 136 -0.57 0.11 -9.14
N THR A 137 0.15 0.59 -10.15
CA THR A 137 0.75 -0.25 -11.19
C THR A 137 2.20 0.14 -11.40
N LYS A 138 3.11 -0.82 -11.27
CA LYS A 138 4.51 -0.66 -11.66
C LYS A 138 4.58 -0.54 -13.19
N LEU A 139 4.99 0.62 -13.69
CA LEU A 139 5.22 0.85 -15.13
C LEU A 139 6.66 0.51 -15.51
N SER A 140 7.62 0.80 -14.61
CA SER A 140 9.04 0.45 -14.71
C SER A 140 9.67 0.48 -13.31
N ASN A 141 11.00 0.32 -13.21
CA ASN A 141 11.70 0.49 -11.93
C ASN A 141 11.65 1.93 -11.40
N ASP A 142 11.46 2.90 -12.30
CA ASP A 142 11.49 4.33 -11.99
C ASP A 142 10.13 5.01 -12.23
N LYS A 143 9.08 4.21 -12.48
CA LYS A 143 7.73 4.74 -12.71
C LYS A 143 6.65 3.84 -12.10
N VAL A 144 5.72 4.48 -11.39
CA VAL A 144 4.52 3.85 -10.84
C VAL A 144 3.32 4.73 -11.21
N ARG A 145 2.21 4.12 -11.63
CA ARG A 145 0.93 4.81 -11.81
C ARG A 145 0.06 4.60 -10.57
N GLN A 146 -0.50 5.67 -10.06
CA GLN A 146 -1.57 5.64 -9.06
C GLN A 146 -2.85 6.15 -9.71
N PHE A 147 -3.88 5.31 -9.73
CA PHE A 147 -5.14 5.61 -10.40
C PHE A 147 -6.30 5.48 -9.41
N GLY A 148 -6.93 6.60 -9.09
CA GLY A 148 -8.10 6.70 -8.22
C GLY A 148 -9.38 6.82 -9.01
N GLU A 149 -10.38 6.02 -8.65
CA GLU A 149 -11.68 5.95 -9.33
C GLU A 149 -12.82 5.95 -8.32
N ARG A 150 -13.95 6.52 -8.75
CA ARG A 150 -15.21 6.55 -8.01
C ARG A 150 -16.29 5.84 -8.79
N SER A 151 -17.15 5.13 -8.07
CA SER A 151 -18.40 4.55 -8.58
C SER A 151 -19.58 5.07 -7.77
N ASP A 152 -20.60 5.53 -8.47
CA ASP A 152 -21.85 6.01 -7.91
C ASP A 152 -23.01 5.01 -8.12
N ASP A 153 -22.71 3.80 -8.63
CA ASP A 153 -23.66 2.76 -9.01
C ASP A 153 -23.27 1.35 -8.52
N ASP A 154 -22.73 1.30 -7.31
CA ASP A 154 -22.34 0.06 -6.61
C ASP A 154 -21.27 -0.75 -7.36
N GLY A 155 -20.32 -0.05 -7.99
CA GLY A 155 -19.17 -0.66 -8.64
C GLY A 155 -19.43 -1.18 -10.06
N LYS A 156 -20.58 -0.86 -10.66
CA LYS A 156 -20.90 -1.26 -12.04
C LYS A 156 -20.11 -0.43 -13.05
N THR A 157 -20.04 0.90 -12.82
CA THR A 157 -19.21 1.81 -13.62
C THR A 157 -18.25 2.60 -12.73
N TRP A 158 -17.11 3.01 -13.30
CA TRP A 158 -16.05 3.71 -12.59
C TRP A 158 -15.63 4.96 -13.37
N THR A 159 -15.55 6.09 -12.68
CA THR A 159 -15.08 7.38 -13.22
C THR A 159 -13.77 7.75 -12.55
N ALA A 160 -12.80 8.21 -13.32
CA ALA A 160 -11.51 8.67 -12.79
C ALA A 160 -11.70 9.88 -11.87
N GLU A 161 -11.19 9.80 -10.64
CA GLU A 161 -11.04 10.94 -9.71
C GLU A 161 -9.67 11.61 -9.91
N TYR A 162 -8.61 10.78 -10.07
CA TYR A 162 -7.26 11.25 -10.37
C TYR A 162 -6.43 10.16 -11.03
N ASP A 163 -5.39 10.56 -11.75
CA ASP A 163 -4.45 9.70 -12.43
C ASP A 163 -3.07 10.34 -12.33
N LEU A 164 -2.17 9.69 -11.60
CA LEU A 164 -0.84 10.20 -11.28
C LEU A 164 0.24 9.23 -11.76
N GLU A 165 1.25 9.76 -12.45
CA GLU A 165 2.50 9.06 -12.73
C GLU A 165 3.57 9.51 -11.72
N TYR A 166 3.98 8.59 -10.86
CA TYR A 166 5.12 8.75 -9.97
C TYR A 166 6.39 8.48 -10.72
N ARG A 167 7.33 9.43 -10.69
CA ARG A 167 8.68 9.33 -11.27
C ARG A 167 9.68 9.35 -10.14
N ARG A 168 10.61 8.38 -10.14
CA ARG A 168 11.63 8.27 -9.09
C ARG A 168 12.53 9.50 -9.10
N LYS A 169 12.74 10.11 -7.93
CA LYS A 169 13.75 11.17 -7.77
C LYS A 169 15.15 10.59 -7.96
N LYS A 170 15.96 11.28 -8.74
CA LYS A 170 17.38 10.98 -8.93
C LYS A 170 18.23 11.52 -7.78
#